data_439a75b564e2424af1cc7aad3296365b
#
_entry.id   439a75b564e2424af1cc7aad3296365b
#
_cell.length_a   1.000
_cell.length_b   1.000
_cell.length_c   1.000
_cell.angle_alpha   90.00
_cell.angle_beta   90.00
_cell.angle_gamma   90.00
#
_symmetry.space_group_name_H-M   'P 1'
#
loop_
_entity.id
_entity.type
_entity.pdbx_description
1 polymer ?
#
loop_
_entity_poly.entity_id
_entity_poly.type
_entity_poly.pdbx_seq_one_letter_code
_entity_poly.pdbx_strand_id
1 'polypeptide(L)' 'MDEIVFQVEPCEDSGVLIASWDAPEGGGITTQGKDLRDLQDQIADAVRCHFEPAFVPKRIRYHFVADPVLSSL' A
#
# COMPACT_ATOMS: atom_id res chain seq x y z
N MET A 1 5.33 -11.84 11.71
CA MET A 1 4.61 -11.65 10.43
C MET A 1 5.63 -11.52 9.31
N ASP A 2 5.55 -12.41 8.33
CA ASP A 2 6.53 -12.43 7.25
C ASP A 2 6.10 -11.65 6.02
N GLU A 3 4.82 -11.47 5.83
CA GLU A 3 4.30 -10.81 4.65
C GLU A 3 3.08 -9.98 5.00
N ILE A 4 3.01 -8.80 4.42
CA ILE A 4 1.80 -8.00 4.49
C ILE A 4 1.39 -7.61 3.08
N VAL A 5 0.10 -7.40 2.89
CA VAL A 5 -0.46 -7.08 1.58
C VAL A 5 -1.07 -5.68 1.63
N PHE A 6 -0.57 -4.81 0.76
CA PHE A 6 -1.15 -3.49 0.59
C PHE A 6 -2.12 -3.53 -0.58
N GLN A 7 -3.27 -2.93 -0.39
CA GLN A 7 -4.19 -2.71 -1.49
C GLN A 7 -3.86 -1.37 -2.12
N VAL A 8 -3.67 -1.38 -3.43
CA VAL A 8 -3.26 -0.19 -4.16
C VAL A 8 -4.36 0.20 -5.13
N GLU A 9 -4.77 1.45 -5.08
CA GLU A 9 -5.78 1.94 -6.00
C GLU A 9 -5.44 3.37 -6.43
N PRO A 10 -5.82 3.76 -7.64
CA PRO A 10 -5.58 5.12 -8.10
C PRO A 10 -6.60 6.09 -7.51
N CYS A 11 -6.16 7.28 -7.23
CA CYS A 11 -7.04 8.36 -6.85
C CYS A 11 -7.48 9.07 -8.11
N GLU A 12 -8.77 9.08 -8.39
CA GLU A 12 -9.30 9.66 -9.61
C GLU A 12 -9.02 11.15 -9.76
N ASP A 13 -9.05 11.86 -8.65
CA ASP A 13 -8.92 13.31 -8.68
C ASP A 13 -7.51 13.78 -8.99
N SER A 14 -6.52 13.09 -8.48
CA SER A 14 -5.14 13.57 -8.59
C SER A 14 -4.22 12.63 -9.36
N GLY A 15 -4.68 11.41 -9.63
CA GLY A 15 -3.86 10.43 -10.32
C GLY A 15 -2.79 9.78 -9.45
N VAL A 16 -2.74 10.12 -8.18
CA VAL A 16 -1.80 9.45 -7.28
C VAL A 16 -2.28 8.06 -6.95
N LEU A 17 -1.35 7.20 -6.56
CA LEU A 17 -1.67 5.86 -6.09
C LEU A 17 -1.77 5.86 -4.58
N ILE A 18 -2.81 5.21 -4.06
CA ILE A 18 -3.02 5.10 -2.62
C ILE A 18 -2.86 3.65 -2.23
N ALA A 19 -2.05 3.40 -1.22
CA ALA A 19 -1.84 2.06 -0.69
C ALA A 19 -2.31 2.00 0.75
N SER A 20 -2.99 0.93 1.11
CA SER A 20 -3.50 0.75 2.46
C SER A 20 -3.35 -0.69 2.91
N TRP A 21 -3.11 -0.85 4.19
CA TRP A 21 -3.03 -2.15 4.85
C TRP A 21 -3.68 -2.03 6.21
N ASP A 22 -4.59 -2.96 6.51
CA ASP A 22 -5.28 -3.01 7.80
C ASP A 22 -4.63 -4.06 8.67
N ALA A 23 -4.16 -3.65 9.85
CA ALA A 23 -3.58 -4.58 10.79
C ALA A 23 -4.66 -5.42 11.44
N PRO A 24 -4.42 -6.73 11.67
CA PRO A 24 -5.39 -7.59 12.33
C PRO A 24 -5.79 -7.12 13.72
N GLU A 25 -4.91 -6.41 14.38
CA GLU A 25 -5.12 -5.96 15.76
C GLU A 25 -5.73 -4.56 15.83
N GLY A 26 -6.04 -3.99 14.70
CA GLY A 26 -6.50 -2.62 14.61
C GLY A 26 -5.39 -1.70 14.15
N GLY A 27 -5.77 -0.52 13.66
CA GLY A 27 -4.83 0.37 13.06
C GLY A 27 -4.41 -0.10 11.69
N GLY A 28 -3.36 0.45 11.15
CA GLY A 28 -2.89 0.08 9.84
C GLY A 28 -1.97 1.13 9.27
N ILE A 29 -1.71 1.02 7.97
CA ILE A 29 -0.85 1.95 7.26
C ILE A 29 -1.58 2.41 6.01
N THR A 30 -1.61 3.73 5.81
CA THR A 30 -2.10 4.29 4.56
C THR A 30 -1.07 5.29 4.07
N THR A 31 -0.70 5.16 2.80
CA THR A 31 0.27 6.05 2.21
C THR A 31 -0.06 6.26 0.74
N GLN A 32 0.63 7.18 0.10
CA GLN A 32 0.37 7.50 -1.29
C GLN A 32 1.66 7.84 -2.00
N GLY A 33 1.63 7.70 -3.32
CA GLY A 33 2.75 8.05 -4.16
C GLY A 33 2.25 8.54 -5.50
N LYS A 34 3.05 9.37 -6.16
CA LYS A 34 2.67 9.94 -7.47
C LYS A 34 2.81 8.93 -8.60
N ASP A 35 3.60 7.89 -8.41
CA ASP A 35 3.73 6.78 -9.33
C ASP A 35 4.10 5.53 -8.53
N LEU A 36 4.27 4.41 -9.22
CA LEU A 36 4.52 3.15 -8.54
C LEU A 36 5.86 3.16 -7.79
N ARG A 37 6.90 3.74 -8.40
CA ARG A 37 8.21 3.78 -7.76
C ARG A 37 8.17 4.64 -6.50
N ASP A 38 7.55 5.80 -6.59
CA ASP A 38 7.39 6.68 -5.43
C ASP A 38 6.57 5.99 -4.36
N LEU A 39 5.49 5.31 -4.75
CA LEU A 39 4.66 4.57 -3.81
C LEU A 39 5.46 3.51 -3.08
N GLN A 40 6.30 2.76 -3.79
CA GLN A 40 7.13 1.74 -3.16
C GLN A 40 8.06 2.33 -2.10
N ASP A 41 8.65 3.49 -2.39
CA ASP A 41 9.50 4.18 -1.44
C ASP A 41 8.71 4.63 -0.21
N GLN A 42 7.52 5.17 -0.43
CA GLN A 42 6.67 5.61 0.66
C GLN A 42 6.21 4.44 1.53
N ILE A 43 5.87 3.32 0.91
CA ILE A 43 5.46 2.13 1.65
C ILE A 43 6.63 1.60 2.48
N ALA A 44 7.81 1.53 1.90
CA ALA A 44 8.98 1.03 2.63
C ALA A 44 9.28 1.90 3.84
N ASP A 45 9.18 3.20 3.69
CA ASP A 45 9.41 4.13 4.78
C ASP A 45 8.33 4.00 5.86
N ALA A 46 7.08 3.92 5.45
CA ALA A 46 5.97 3.78 6.38
C ALA A 46 6.03 2.47 7.16
N VAL A 47 6.42 1.39 6.51
CA VAL A 47 6.55 0.10 7.17
C VAL A 47 7.66 0.15 8.21
N ARG A 48 8.79 0.75 7.86
CA ARG A 48 9.89 0.88 8.83
C ARG A 48 9.51 1.71 10.03
N CYS A 49 8.66 2.71 9.85
CA CYS A 49 8.19 3.54 10.96
C CYS A 49 7.13 2.83 11.81
N HIS A 50 6.33 1.97 11.20
CA HIS A 50 5.23 1.30 11.89
C HIS A 50 5.71 0.10 12.71
N PHE A 51 6.67 -0.66 12.20
CA PHE A 51 7.16 -1.86 12.85
C PHE A 51 8.51 -1.60 13.49
N GLU A 52 8.77 -2.28 14.61
CA GLU A 52 10.10 -2.30 15.17
C GLU A 52 11.03 -3.08 14.25
N PRO A 53 12.34 -2.77 14.24
CA PRO A 53 13.28 -3.42 13.30
C PRO A 53 13.22 -4.94 13.32
N ALA A 54 12.98 -5.53 14.47
CA ALA A 54 12.93 -6.99 14.58
C ALA A 54 11.67 -7.58 13.98
N PHE A 55 10.65 -6.77 13.75
CA PHE A 55 9.33 -7.23 13.31
C PHE A 55 8.94 -6.73 11.93
N VAL A 56 9.85 -6.06 11.23
CA VAL A 56 9.57 -5.61 9.87
C VAL A 56 9.29 -6.82 8.99
N PRO A 57 8.17 -6.83 8.24
CA PRO A 57 7.87 -7.95 7.35
C PRO A 57 8.96 -8.11 6.29
N LYS A 58 9.24 -9.35 5.95
CA LYS A 58 10.24 -9.64 4.92
C LYS A 58 9.72 -9.40 3.53
N ARG A 59 8.41 -9.46 3.35
CA ARG A 59 7.77 -9.29 2.06
C ARG A 59 6.63 -8.32 2.15
N ILE A 60 6.52 -7.47 1.15
CA ILE A 60 5.38 -6.58 0.98
C ILE A 60 4.79 -6.89 -0.38
N ARG A 61 3.55 -7.32 -0.38
CA ARG A 61 2.85 -7.65 -1.61
C ARG A 61 1.89 -6.52 -1.94
N TYR A 62 1.80 -6.19 -3.21
CA TYR A 62 0.87 -5.17 -3.68
C TYR A 62 -0.28 -5.84 -4.40
N HIS A 63 -1.48 -5.55 -3.95
CA HIS A 63 -2.69 -6.00 -4.62
C HIS A 63 -3.33 -4.80 -5.29
N PHE A 64 -3.28 -4.77 -6.62
CA PHE A 64 -3.85 -3.66 -7.37
C PHE A 64 -5.33 -3.89 -7.56
N VAL A 65 -6.11 -2.95 -7.03
CA VAL A 65 -7.56 -3.01 -7.15
C VAL A 65 -7.92 -2.41 -8.50
N ALA A 66 -8.47 -3.24 -9.37
CA ALA A 66 -8.92 -2.78 -10.67
C ALA A 66 -10.30 -2.16 -10.53
N ASP A 67 -10.50 -1.04 -11.20
CA ASP A 67 -11.80 -0.41 -11.24
C ASP A 67 -12.64 -1.13 -12.30
N PRO A 68 -13.68 -1.84 -11.90
CA PRO A 68 -14.49 -2.60 -12.84
C PRO A 68 -15.22 -1.72 -13.85
N VAL A 69 -15.41 -0.46 -13.53
CA VAL A 69 -16.11 0.45 -14.43
C VAL A 69 -15.36 0.62 -15.73
N LEU A 70 -14.05 0.54 -15.66
CA LEU A 70 -13.24 0.71 -16.87
C LEU A 70 -13.46 -0.37 -17.89
N SER A 71 -13.89 -1.53 -17.46
CA SER A 71 -14.08 -2.64 -18.37
C SER A 71 -15.37 -2.52 -19.18
N SER A 72 -16.20 -1.59 -18.84
CA SER A 72 -17.47 -1.43 -19.54
C SER A 72 -17.30 -0.85 -20.95
N LEU A 73 -16.15 -0.45 -21.25
CA LEU A 73 -15.85 0.07 -22.59
C LEU A 73 -15.66 -1.02 -23.64
#